data_8e82fb081125382028c1d40aac22d2a0
#
_entry.id   8e82fb081125382028c1d40aac22d2a0
#
_cell.length_a   1.000
_cell.length_b   1.000
_cell.length_c   1.000
_cell.angle_alpha   90.00
_cell.angle_beta   90.00
_cell.angle_gamma   90.00
#
_symmetry.space_group_name_H-M   'P 1'
#
loop_
_entity.id
_entity.type
_entity.pdbx_description
1 polymer ?
#
loop_
_entity_poly.entity_id
_entity_poly.type
_entity_poly.pdbx_seq_one_letter_code
_entity_poly.pdbx_strand_id
1 'polypeptide(L)'
;MSDDLFEARDSSSREVFTRYNREDRIKNASEKVRQLHDPDFIRRRSFIKSVTENPGLRSIFFAILVLVGVNIFFFITLSDKNNGKIYGIKTELNSFIHQDKALANLLLSENTKFLESLKDSEEKDGALVRVNFIFLDDEGNKLSSSLQSGIYTGGELRFSSQNESGNAKKVQAEIYIKEKLLVLSSKIK
;
A
#
# COMPACT_ATOMS: atom_id res chain seq x y z
N MET A 1 63.70 71.95 43.02
CA MET A 1 63.88 70.57 42.81
C MET A 1 62.48 70.00 42.89
N SER A 2 62.05 69.62 41.82
CA SER A 2 60.63 69.51 41.44
C SER A 2 60.01 68.18 41.81
N ASP A 3 58.93 68.23 42.55
CA ASP A 3 58.08 67.07 42.81
C ASP A 3 56.84 67.28 41.95
N ASP A 4 56.82 66.59 40.80
CA ASP A 4 55.67 66.59 39.94
C ASP A 4 54.61 65.63 40.53
N LEU A 5 53.55 66.26 41.00
CA LEU A 5 52.33 65.65 41.41
C LEU A 5 51.60 65.06 40.15
N PHE A 6 51.67 63.74 40.01
CA PHE A 6 50.79 63.06 39.06
C PHE A 6 49.44 62.88 39.77
N GLU A 7 48.51 63.77 39.46
CA GLU A 7 47.10 63.58 39.77
C GLU A 7 46.57 62.39 38.98
N ALA A 8 46.33 61.29 39.65
CA ALA A 8 45.55 60.17 39.14
C ALA A 8 44.12 60.64 38.91
N ARG A 9 43.81 60.93 37.67
CA ARG A 9 42.39 61.08 37.25
C ARG A 9 41.68 59.77 37.45
N ASP A 10 40.86 59.74 38.48
CA ASP A 10 39.87 58.68 38.77
C ASP A 10 38.82 58.70 37.62
N SER A 11 39.07 57.86 36.60
CA SER A 11 38.10 57.59 35.59
C SER A 11 37.04 56.66 36.18
N SER A 12 36.01 57.23 36.82
CA SER A 12 34.80 56.52 37.12
C SER A 12 34.27 55.85 35.90
N SER A 13 34.67 54.62 35.68
CA SER A 13 34.11 53.75 34.69
C SER A 13 32.62 53.61 35.00
N ARG A 14 31.80 54.39 34.36
CA ARG A 14 30.36 54.15 34.30
C ARG A 14 30.19 52.75 33.68
N GLU A 15 30.00 51.75 34.50
CA GLU A 15 29.53 50.47 34.06
C GLU A 15 28.17 50.68 33.38
N VAL A 16 28.22 50.74 32.07
CA VAL A 16 27.01 50.79 31.23
C VAL A 16 26.43 49.38 31.28
N PHE A 17 25.58 49.11 32.28
CA PHE A 17 24.76 47.91 32.30
C PHE A 17 23.81 47.94 31.14
N THR A 18 24.23 47.49 30.01
CA THR A 18 23.35 47.21 28.88
C THR A 18 22.52 46.00 29.22
N ARG A 19 21.38 46.21 29.89
CA ARG A 19 20.38 45.17 30.00
C ARG A 19 19.88 44.85 28.61
N TYR A 20 20.43 43.77 28.05
CA TYR A 20 19.93 43.22 26.78
C TYR A 20 18.50 42.68 27.05
N ASN A 21 17.47 43.43 26.63
CA ASN A 21 16.09 43.00 26.67
C ASN A 21 15.70 42.52 25.25
N ARG A 22 15.53 41.22 25.10
CA ARG A 22 15.12 40.59 23.85
C ARG A 22 13.77 41.09 23.36
N GLU A 23 12.84 41.38 24.27
CA GLU A 23 11.49 41.84 23.95
C GLU A 23 11.50 43.25 23.37
N ASP A 24 12.30 44.18 23.94
CA ASP A 24 12.42 45.54 23.45
C ASP A 24 13.06 45.55 22.06
N ARG A 25 14.01 44.65 21.81
CA ARG A 25 14.60 44.51 20.48
C ARG A 25 13.58 44.01 19.44
N ILE A 26 12.70 43.06 19.80
CA ILE A 26 11.66 42.56 18.92
C ILE A 26 10.62 43.67 18.66
N LYS A 27 10.25 44.44 19.69
CA LYS A 27 9.31 45.57 19.56
C LYS A 27 9.83 46.67 18.61
N ASN A 28 11.15 46.93 18.64
CA ASN A 28 11.80 47.95 17.82
C ASN A 28 12.27 47.41 16.46
N ALA A 29 12.11 46.11 16.19
CA ALA A 29 12.47 45.49 14.94
C ALA A 29 11.45 45.84 13.82
N SER A 30 11.90 45.71 12.58
CA SER A 30 11.03 45.89 11.40
C SER A 30 9.84 44.91 11.47
N GLU A 31 8.72 45.30 10.86
CA GLU A 31 7.50 44.51 10.85
C GLU A 31 7.70 43.05 10.38
N LYS A 32 8.58 42.84 9.40
CA LYS A 32 8.97 41.50 8.92
C LYS A 32 9.63 40.65 10.00
N VAL A 33 10.46 41.25 10.87
CA VAL A 33 11.16 40.57 11.96
C VAL A 33 10.20 40.28 13.10
N ARG A 34 9.25 41.17 13.41
CA ARG A 34 8.18 40.92 14.41
C ARG A 34 7.29 39.76 13.99
N GLN A 35 6.88 39.72 12.72
CA GLN A 35 6.08 38.64 12.15
C GLN A 35 6.77 37.28 12.23
N LEU A 36 8.11 37.21 12.12
CA LEU A 36 8.88 35.98 12.28
C LEU A 36 8.92 35.46 13.73
N HIS A 37 8.71 36.35 14.71
CA HIS A 37 8.71 36.00 16.15
C HIS A 37 7.29 35.84 16.72
N ASP A 38 6.26 36.14 15.95
CA ASP A 38 4.88 35.93 16.35
C ASP A 38 4.50 34.43 16.14
N PRO A 39 4.22 33.68 17.21
CA PRO A 39 3.83 32.28 17.12
C PRO A 39 2.56 32.06 16.30
N ASP A 40 1.64 33.03 16.25
CA ASP A 40 0.41 32.95 15.47
C ASP A 40 0.66 33.23 13.99
N PHE A 41 1.73 33.91 13.66
CA PHE A 41 2.13 34.21 12.28
C PHE A 41 2.87 33.08 11.59
N ILE A 42 3.38 32.09 12.35
CA ILE A 42 3.91 30.83 11.81
C ILE A 42 2.72 30.01 11.26
N ARG A 43 2.06 30.56 10.28
CA ARG A 43 1.12 29.78 9.45
C ARG A 43 1.90 28.59 8.94
N ARG A 44 1.53 27.38 9.39
CA ARG A 44 2.07 26.12 8.87
C ARG A 44 1.87 26.17 7.36
N ARG A 45 2.90 26.55 6.62
CA ARG A 45 2.87 26.50 5.15
C ARG A 45 2.49 25.09 4.79
N SER A 46 1.42 24.93 4.02
CA SER A 46 1.06 23.62 3.50
C SER A 46 2.29 23.02 2.84
N PHE A 47 2.67 21.80 3.20
CA PHE A 47 3.81 21.09 2.64
C PHE A 47 3.79 21.15 1.10
N ILE A 48 2.60 20.94 0.52
CA ILE A 48 2.36 21.00 -0.92
C ILE A 48 2.75 22.39 -1.49
N LYS A 49 2.36 23.47 -0.82
CA LYS A 49 2.67 24.84 -1.27
C LYS A 49 4.17 25.12 -1.22
N SER A 50 4.86 24.69 -0.16
CA SER A 50 6.32 24.84 -0.03
C SER A 50 7.08 24.09 -1.12
N VAL A 51 6.62 22.90 -1.51
CA VAL A 51 7.24 22.08 -2.56
C VAL A 51 6.97 22.67 -3.95
N THR A 52 5.78 23.23 -4.20
CA THR A 52 5.42 23.77 -5.53
C THR A 52 5.96 25.17 -5.79
N GLU A 53 6.26 25.97 -4.77
CA GLU A 53 6.85 27.29 -4.90
C GLU A 53 8.34 27.25 -5.31
N ASN A 54 9.05 26.17 -4.96
CA ASN A 54 10.46 26.02 -5.32
C ASN A 54 10.60 25.19 -6.60
N PRO A 55 11.11 25.74 -7.73
CA PRO A 55 11.17 25.01 -9.00
C PRO A 55 12.02 23.74 -8.94
N GLY A 56 13.12 23.73 -8.15
CA GLY A 56 13.95 22.54 -7.95
C GLY A 56 13.21 21.42 -7.18
N LEU A 57 12.52 21.77 -6.09
CA LEU A 57 11.75 20.80 -5.30
C LEU A 57 10.52 20.29 -6.05
N ARG A 58 9.93 21.14 -6.91
CA ARG A 58 8.81 20.76 -7.76
C ARG A 58 9.18 19.61 -8.71
N SER A 59 10.31 19.71 -9.38
CA SER A 59 10.81 18.67 -10.28
C SER A 59 11.02 17.33 -9.56
N ILE A 60 11.68 17.37 -8.39
CA ILE A 60 11.92 16.19 -7.57
C ILE A 60 10.60 15.59 -7.09
N PHE A 61 9.65 16.40 -6.67
CA PHE A 61 8.34 15.94 -6.21
C PHE A 61 7.58 15.19 -7.32
N PHE A 62 7.56 15.74 -8.54
CA PHE A 62 6.93 15.05 -9.68
C PHE A 62 7.65 13.75 -10.04
N ALA A 63 8.98 13.72 -10.00
CA ALA A 63 9.74 12.50 -10.24
C ALA A 63 9.38 11.39 -9.22
N ILE A 64 9.28 11.74 -7.94
CA ILE A 64 8.85 10.79 -6.89
C ILE A 64 7.42 10.33 -7.14
N LEU A 65 6.51 11.24 -7.49
CA LEU A 65 5.11 10.91 -7.75
C LEU A 65 4.96 9.93 -8.93
N VAL A 66 5.70 10.15 -10.02
CA VAL A 66 5.75 9.23 -11.17
C VAL A 66 6.31 7.87 -10.73
N LEU A 67 7.40 7.85 -9.99
CA LEU A 67 8.03 6.60 -9.51
C LEU A 67 7.07 5.81 -8.61
N VAL A 68 6.36 6.47 -7.69
CA VAL A 68 5.34 5.84 -6.84
C VAL A 68 4.19 5.31 -7.70
N GLY A 69 3.71 6.11 -8.67
CA GLY A 69 2.64 5.69 -9.59
C GLY A 69 3.01 4.45 -10.41
N VAL A 70 4.23 4.41 -10.94
CA VAL A 70 4.76 3.25 -11.66
C VAL A 70 4.86 2.02 -10.76
N ASN A 71 5.36 2.17 -9.53
CA ASN A 71 5.41 1.05 -8.57
C ASN A 71 4.03 0.52 -8.22
N ILE A 72 3.04 1.39 -7.97
CA ILE A 72 1.66 1.00 -7.70
C ILE A 72 1.07 0.26 -8.91
N PHE A 73 1.30 0.78 -10.12
CA PHE A 73 0.85 0.15 -11.35
C PHE A 73 1.42 -1.27 -11.51
N PHE A 74 2.74 -1.44 -11.31
CA PHE A 74 3.37 -2.76 -11.33
C PHE A 74 2.85 -3.67 -10.23
N PHE A 75 2.64 -3.16 -9.02
CA PHE A 75 2.08 -3.94 -7.93
C PHE A 75 0.68 -4.46 -8.25
N ILE A 76 -0.20 -3.64 -8.83
CA ILE A 76 -1.56 -4.04 -9.20
C ILE A 76 -1.56 -5.03 -10.38
N THR A 77 -0.71 -4.81 -11.39
CA THR A 77 -0.68 -5.63 -12.61
C THR A 77 0.07 -6.95 -12.43
N LEU A 78 1.13 -6.97 -11.63
CA LEU A 78 1.95 -8.16 -11.38
C LEU A 78 1.54 -8.94 -10.13
N SER A 79 0.65 -8.40 -9.31
CA SER A 79 0.15 -9.10 -8.13
C SER A 79 -0.67 -10.32 -8.55
N ASP A 80 -0.23 -11.49 -8.11
CA ASP A 80 -0.99 -12.72 -8.30
C ASP A 80 -2.31 -12.61 -7.54
N LYS A 81 -3.40 -12.77 -8.26
CA LYS A 81 -4.76 -12.77 -7.68
C LYS A 81 -5.10 -14.19 -7.21
N ASN A 82 -4.33 -14.71 -6.27
CA ASN A 82 -4.54 -16.04 -5.71
C ASN A 82 -5.71 -16.10 -4.71
N ASN A 83 -6.21 -14.97 -4.26
CA ASN A 83 -7.33 -14.86 -3.34
C ASN A 83 -8.46 -14.04 -3.95
N GLY A 84 -9.69 -14.45 -3.67
CA GLY A 84 -10.87 -13.74 -4.14
C GLY A 84 -12.09 -13.98 -3.27
N LYS A 85 -13.21 -13.36 -3.65
CA LYS A 85 -14.51 -13.59 -3.03
C LYS A 85 -15.60 -13.68 -4.08
N ILE A 86 -16.43 -14.69 -4.01
CA ILE A 86 -17.60 -14.87 -4.84
C ILE A 86 -18.82 -15.16 -3.95
N TYR A 87 -19.86 -14.37 -4.03
CA TYR A 87 -21.03 -14.43 -3.12
C TYR A 87 -20.67 -14.39 -1.62
N GLY A 88 -19.57 -13.67 -1.26
CA GLY A 88 -19.07 -13.63 0.12
C GLY A 88 -18.23 -14.84 0.54
N ILE A 89 -18.19 -15.92 -0.26
CA ILE A 89 -17.32 -17.08 -0.05
C ILE A 89 -15.90 -16.66 -0.35
N LYS A 90 -14.98 -16.79 0.62
CA LYS A 90 -13.56 -16.57 0.38
C LYS A 90 -13.01 -17.77 -0.40
N THR A 91 -12.23 -17.48 -1.42
CA THR A 91 -11.59 -18.48 -2.27
C THR A 91 -10.09 -18.24 -2.29
N GLU A 92 -9.31 -19.30 -2.22
CA GLU A 92 -7.87 -19.27 -2.22
C GLU A 92 -7.32 -20.33 -3.18
N LEU A 93 -6.46 -19.88 -4.12
CA LEU A 93 -5.77 -20.74 -5.08
C LEU A 93 -4.32 -20.88 -4.70
N ASN A 94 -3.89 -22.09 -4.36
CA ASN A 94 -2.50 -22.42 -4.08
C ASN A 94 -1.94 -23.33 -5.16
N SER A 95 -0.72 -23.06 -5.62
CA SER A 95 -0.05 -23.88 -6.62
C SER A 95 1.41 -24.10 -6.26
N PHE A 96 1.90 -25.32 -6.49
CA PHE A 96 3.25 -25.73 -6.17
C PHE A 96 3.70 -26.89 -7.09
N ILE A 97 5.02 -27.14 -7.16
CA ILE A 97 5.58 -28.29 -7.85
C ILE A 97 5.84 -29.41 -6.83
N HIS A 98 5.41 -30.61 -7.16
CA HIS A 98 5.72 -31.81 -6.43
C HIS A 98 6.04 -32.96 -7.40
N GLN A 99 7.22 -33.57 -7.28
CA GLN A 99 7.70 -34.67 -8.14
C GLN A 99 7.54 -34.37 -9.64
N ASP A 100 8.03 -33.19 -10.08
CA ASP A 100 7.95 -32.70 -11.45
C ASP A 100 6.53 -32.52 -12.01
N LYS A 101 5.52 -32.53 -11.15
CA LYS A 101 4.13 -32.24 -11.48
C LYS A 101 3.70 -30.93 -10.89
N ALA A 102 3.02 -30.12 -11.68
CA ALA A 102 2.41 -28.89 -11.20
C ALA A 102 1.06 -29.21 -10.56
N LEU A 103 0.89 -28.87 -9.30
CA LEU A 103 -0.34 -29.08 -8.51
C LEU A 103 -1.01 -27.75 -8.27
N ALA A 104 -2.33 -27.74 -8.36
CA ALA A 104 -3.18 -26.59 -8.03
C ALA A 104 -4.27 -27.05 -7.06
N ASN A 105 -4.40 -26.33 -5.96
CA ASN A 105 -5.43 -26.54 -4.95
C ASN A 105 -6.27 -25.28 -4.81
N LEU A 106 -7.55 -25.38 -4.99
CA LEU A 106 -8.54 -24.33 -4.76
C LEU A 106 -9.34 -24.65 -3.52
N LEU A 107 -9.35 -23.71 -2.58
CA LEU A 107 -10.12 -23.77 -1.36
C LEU A 107 -11.27 -22.76 -1.41
N LEU A 108 -12.49 -23.22 -1.18
CA LEU A 108 -13.64 -22.39 -0.86
C LEU A 108 -13.89 -22.49 0.64
N SER A 109 -13.76 -21.36 1.34
CA SER A 109 -13.95 -21.32 2.80
C SER A 109 -15.43 -21.39 3.18
N GLU A 110 -15.68 -21.77 4.41
CA GLU A 110 -17.02 -21.80 4.99
C GLU A 110 -17.72 -20.43 4.91
N ASN A 111 -19.00 -20.44 4.52
CA ASN A 111 -19.87 -19.28 4.53
C ASN A 111 -21.34 -19.66 4.78
N THR A 112 -21.74 -19.64 6.04
CA THR A 112 -23.11 -19.97 6.47
C THR A 112 -24.16 -18.96 5.97
N LYS A 113 -23.79 -17.69 5.79
CA LYS A 113 -24.71 -16.66 5.27
C LYS A 113 -25.12 -16.90 3.82
N PHE A 114 -24.25 -17.50 3.02
CA PHE A 114 -24.57 -17.85 1.65
C PHE A 114 -25.63 -18.96 1.61
N LEU A 115 -25.53 -19.94 2.50
CA LEU A 115 -26.54 -21.01 2.61
C LEU A 115 -27.91 -20.48 3.04
N GLU A 116 -27.93 -19.51 3.96
CA GLU A 116 -29.21 -18.91 4.38
C GLU A 116 -29.90 -18.24 3.19
N SER A 117 -29.13 -17.63 2.28
CA SER A 117 -29.66 -17.02 1.04
C SER A 117 -30.15 -18.04 0.01
N LEU A 118 -29.78 -19.32 0.15
CA LEU A 118 -30.24 -20.41 -0.73
C LEU A 118 -31.52 -21.09 -0.22
N LYS A 119 -31.85 -20.98 1.07
CA LYS A 119 -33.03 -21.63 1.66
C LYS A 119 -34.34 -21.20 1.02
N ASP A 120 -34.39 -19.99 0.46
CA ASP A 120 -35.55 -19.45 -0.25
C ASP A 120 -35.59 -19.79 -1.72
N SER A 121 -34.58 -20.52 -2.23
CA SER A 121 -34.45 -20.90 -3.64
C SER A 121 -34.65 -22.41 -3.82
N GLU A 122 -34.85 -22.84 -5.08
CA GLU A 122 -34.98 -24.26 -5.43
C GLU A 122 -33.72 -25.10 -5.12
N GLU A 123 -32.60 -24.45 -4.83
CA GLU A 123 -31.28 -25.05 -4.54
C GLU A 123 -31.05 -25.30 -3.02
N LYS A 124 -32.05 -25.90 -2.34
CA LYS A 124 -31.98 -26.15 -0.88
C LYS A 124 -30.79 -27.01 -0.43
N ASP A 125 -30.28 -27.85 -1.34
CA ASP A 125 -29.23 -28.84 -1.04
C ASP A 125 -27.81 -28.29 -1.30
N GLY A 126 -27.67 -27.03 -1.75
CA GLY A 126 -26.38 -26.40 -2.02
C GLY A 126 -26.27 -25.82 -3.43
N ALA A 127 -25.21 -25.07 -3.67
CA ALA A 127 -24.94 -24.44 -4.97
C ALA A 127 -23.95 -25.26 -5.78
N LEU A 128 -24.26 -25.48 -7.08
CA LEU A 128 -23.31 -26.09 -8.00
C LEU A 128 -22.14 -25.15 -8.26
N VAL A 129 -20.93 -25.61 -7.99
CA VAL A 129 -19.66 -24.94 -8.27
C VAL A 129 -18.96 -25.69 -9.39
N ARG A 130 -18.56 -24.97 -10.44
CA ARG A 130 -17.71 -25.50 -11.51
C ARG A 130 -16.40 -24.76 -11.50
N VAL A 131 -15.31 -25.50 -11.59
CA VAL A 131 -13.94 -24.95 -11.56
C VAL A 131 -13.19 -25.46 -12.77
N ASN A 132 -12.67 -24.55 -13.58
CA ASN A 132 -11.80 -24.86 -14.69
C ASN A 132 -10.37 -24.45 -14.35
N PHE A 133 -9.46 -25.39 -14.11
CA PHE A 133 -8.04 -25.13 -13.91
C PHE A 133 -7.37 -25.08 -15.28
N ILE A 134 -6.60 -24.04 -15.52
CA ILE A 134 -5.83 -23.81 -16.74
C ILE A 134 -4.36 -23.64 -16.33
N PHE A 135 -3.51 -24.54 -16.78
CA PHE A 135 -2.07 -24.48 -16.58
C PHE A 135 -1.42 -23.76 -17.76
N LEU A 136 -0.58 -22.79 -17.45
CA LEU A 136 0.06 -21.90 -18.42
C LEU A 136 1.59 -22.02 -18.30
N ASP A 137 2.27 -21.89 -19.42
CA ASP A 137 3.73 -21.75 -19.47
C ASP A 137 4.19 -20.33 -19.14
N ASP A 138 5.46 -20.04 -19.32
CA ASP A 138 6.08 -18.73 -19.04
C ASP A 138 5.62 -17.66 -20.04
N GLU A 139 5.25 -18.05 -21.26
CA GLU A 139 4.73 -17.16 -22.29
C GLU A 139 3.22 -16.92 -22.17
N GLY A 140 2.54 -17.65 -21.27
CA GLY A 140 1.09 -17.57 -21.07
C GLY A 140 0.29 -18.49 -22.00
N ASN A 141 0.93 -19.42 -22.74
CA ASN A 141 0.24 -20.40 -23.55
C ASN A 141 -0.37 -21.49 -22.65
N LYS A 142 -1.53 -21.98 -23.06
CA LYS A 142 -2.22 -23.04 -22.37
C LYS A 142 -1.54 -24.40 -22.58
N LEU A 143 -1.08 -25.02 -21.50
CA LEU A 143 -0.50 -26.37 -21.51
C LEU A 143 -1.59 -27.44 -21.33
N SER A 144 -2.45 -27.25 -20.35
CA SER A 144 -3.57 -28.17 -20.08
C SER A 144 -4.71 -27.47 -19.39
N SER A 145 -5.87 -28.11 -19.36
CA SER A 145 -7.01 -27.67 -18.55
C SER A 145 -7.77 -28.85 -17.99
N SER A 146 -8.34 -28.63 -16.81
CA SER A 146 -9.14 -29.64 -16.08
C SER A 146 -10.39 -28.97 -15.54
N LEU A 147 -11.55 -29.48 -15.94
CA LEU A 147 -12.85 -29.03 -15.43
C LEU A 147 -13.31 -29.97 -14.32
N GLN A 148 -13.68 -29.39 -13.20
CA GLN A 148 -14.22 -30.10 -12.05
C GLN A 148 -15.52 -29.45 -11.58
N SER A 149 -16.37 -30.21 -10.93
CA SER A 149 -17.63 -29.70 -10.38
C SER A 149 -17.89 -30.33 -8.99
N GLY A 150 -18.56 -29.57 -8.14
CA GLY A 150 -18.95 -30.00 -6.81
C GLY A 150 -20.14 -29.19 -6.30
N ILE A 151 -20.75 -29.65 -5.23
CA ILE A 151 -21.86 -28.95 -4.59
C ILE A 151 -21.32 -28.29 -3.32
N TYR A 152 -21.45 -26.96 -3.26
CA TYR A 152 -21.08 -26.19 -2.08
C TYR A 152 -22.27 -26.12 -1.12
N THR A 153 -22.11 -26.78 0.03
CA THR A 153 -23.13 -26.87 1.08
C THR A 153 -22.86 -25.91 2.25
N GLY A 154 -22.00 -24.88 2.06
CA GLY A 154 -21.66 -23.88 3.06
C GLY A 154 -20.48 -24.21 3.95
N GLY A 155 -20.03 -25.42 3.96
CA GLY A 155 -18.78 -25.85 4.58
C GLY A 155 -17.58 -25.60 3.66
N GLU A 156 -16.44 -26.10 4.06
CA GLU A 156 -15.21 -26.02 3.26
C GLU A 156 -15.30 -26.98 2.06
N LEU A 157 -15.00 -26.47 0.85
CA LEU A 157 -14.94 -27.28 -0.37
C LEU A 157 -13.58 -27.10 -1.03
N ARG A 158 -12.95 -28.23 -1.39
CA ARG A 158 -11.63 -28.25 -2.03
C ARG A 158 -11.70 -28.90 -3.39
N PHE A 159 -11.02 -28.26 -4.34
CA PHE A 159 -10.74 -28.83 -5.66
C PHE A 159 -9.24 -28.90 -5.85
N SER A 160 -8.76 -29.97 -6.45
CA SER A 160 -7.34 -30.12 -6.76
C SER A 160 -7.15 -30.65 -8.17
N SER A 161 -6.19 -30.09 -8.89
CA SER A 161 -5.83 -30.51 -10.24
C SER A 161 -4.33 -30.62 -10.36
N GLN A 162 -3.88 -31.50 -11.25
CA GLN A 162 -2.47 -31.70 -11.54
C GLN A 162 -2.21 -31.60 -13.04
N ASN A 163 -1.04 -31.11 -13.38
CA ASN A 163 -0.46 -31.20 -14.72
C ASN A 163 0.82 -32.00 -14.66
N GLU A 164 0.93 -33.01 -15.54
CA GLU A 164 2.11 -33.91 -15.57
C GLU A 164 3.35 -33.25 -16.17
N SER A 165 3.20 -32.09 -16.82
CA SER A 165 4.31 -31.31 -17.34
C SER A 165 4.81 -30.32 -16.28
N GLY A 166 6.02 -30.50 -15.77
CA GLY A 166 6.70 -29.56 -14.85
C GLY A 166 6.99 -28.18 -15.44
N ASN A 167 6.66 -27.96 -16.71
CA ASN A 167 6.89 -26.70 -17.41
C ASN A 167 5.83 -25.63 -17.10
N ALA A 168 4.77 -25.98 -16.39
CA ALA A 168 3.76 -24.99 -15.99
C ALA A 168 4.37 -23.99 -14.99
N LYS A 169 4.22 -22.70 -15.27
CA LYS A 169 4.71 -21.59 -14.44
C LYS A 169 3.59 -20.85 -13.73
N LYS A 170 2.37 -20.96 -14.24
CA LYS A 170 1.21 -20.28 -13.72
C LYS A 170 -0.03 -21.16 -13.82
N VAL A 171 -0.90 -21.07 -12.83
CA VAL A 171 -2.23 -21.67 -12.84
C VAL A 171 -3.27 -20.57 -12.78
N GLN A 172 -4.29 -20.70 -13.63
CA GLN A 172 -5.49 -19.89 -13.58
C GLN A 172 -6.67 -20.80 -13.21
N ALA A 173 -7.49 -20.39 -12.27
CA ALA A 173 -8.72 -21.07 -11.89
C ALA A 173 -9.93 -20.17 -12.20
N GLU A 174 -10.81 -20.63 -13.06
CA GLU A 174 -12.08 -20.01 -13.36
C GLU A 174 -13.18 -20.70 -12.55
N ILE A 175 -13.79 -19.96 -11.65
CA ILE A 175 -14.76 -20.48 -10.69
C ILE A 175 -16.14 -19.93 -11.07
N TYR A 176 -17.03 -20.82 -11.40
CA TYR A 176 -18.43 -20.51 -11.76
C TYR A 176 -19.34 -20.96 -10.61
N ILE A 177 -20.07 -20.02 -10.04
CA ILE A 177 -21.15 -20.27 -9.09
C ILE A 177 -22.38 -19.52 -9.56
N LYS A 178 -23.44 -20.23 -9.90
CA LYS A 178 -24.63 -19.63 -10.54
C LYS A 178 -24.23 -18.81 -11.77
N GLU A 179 -24.54 -17.53 -11.76
CA GLU A 179 -24.28 -16.60 -12.88
C GLU A 179 -22.95 -15.84 -12.77
N LYS A 180 -22.21 -16.02 -11.66
CA LYS A 180 -20.95 -15.28 -11.43
C LYS A 180 -19.74 -16.12 -11.77
N LEU A 181 -18.78 -15.45 -12.39
CA LEU A 181 -17.43 -15.94 -12.67
C LEU A 181 -16.43 -15.19 -11.80
N LEU A 182 -15.56 -15.94 -11.13
CA LEU A 182 -14.36 -15.42 -10.47
C LEU A 182 -13.14 -16.08 -11.10
N VAL A 183 -12.16 -15.28 -11.48
CA VAL A 183 -10.89 -15.76 -12.03
C VAL A 183 -9.79 -15.50 -11.02
N LEU A 184 -9.11 -16.55 -10.59
CA LEU A 184 -7.93 -16.49 -9.74
C LEU A 184 -6.70 -16.92 -10.53
N SER A 185 -5.54 -16.42 -10.15
CA SER A 185 -4.28 -16.85 -10.74
C SER A 185 -3.17 -16.93 -9.70
N SER A 186 -2.37 -17.98 -9.77
CA SER A 186 -1.25 -18.22 -8.87
C SER A 186 -0.02 -18.62 -9.69
N LYS A 187 1.15 -18.10 -9.31
CA LYS A 187 2.43 -18.59 -9.85
C LYS A 187 2.79 -19.88 -9.15
N ILE A 188 3.27 -20.82 -9.93
CA ILE A 188 3.76 -22.10 -9.42
C ILE A 188 5.15 -21.87 -8.84
N LYS A 189 5.33 -22.22 -7.58
CA LYS A 189 6.58 -22.08 -6.82
C LYS A 189 7.27 -23.41 -6.65
#